data_ac071fbea35f7c4d39a5b38195fbf1ba
#
_entry.id   ac071fbea35f7c4d39a5b38195fbf1ba
#
_cell.length_a   1.000
_cell.length_b   1.000
_cell.length_c   1.000
_cell.angle_alpha   90.00
_cell.angle_beta   90.00
_cell.angle_gamma   90.00
#
_symmetry.space_group_name_H-M   'P 1'
#
loop_
_entity.id
_entity.type
_entity.pdbx_description
1 polymer ?
#
loop_
_entity_poly.entity_id
_entity_poly.type
_entity_poly.pdbx_seq_one_letter_code
_entity_poly.pdbx_strand_id
1 'polypeptide(L)'
;GKAKWLRPDAKSQVSIEYINDKPSKVTSVVVSTQHAADVSNKTIRDFITKQVINKVIPKRMLTRDTQILINPTGRFVVGGPQGDSGLTGRKIIVDTYGGMGRHGGGAFSGKDPSKVDRSAAYMGRYVAKNIVAAGLATRCEIQFAYAIGYPDPVSVCVDTFGTGSLSDEQISDAVQQVFSFKPANIVKQLKLLRPIYSETTNYGHFGKVDDLETITWEKINKVTALKRAVK
;
A
#
# COMPACT_ATOMS: atom_id res chain seq x y z
N GLY A 1 12.19 -20.12 14.82
CA GLY A 1 11.84 -20.07 13.41
C GLY A 1 12.44 -21.22 12.62
N LYS A 2 11.89 -21.55 11.45
CA LYS A 2 12.33 -22.68 10.60
C LYS A 2 13.71 -22.46 9.94
N ALA A 3 14.22 -21.22 9.92
CA ALA A 3 15.48 -20.86 9.30
C ALA A 3 16.27 -19.92 10.23
N LYS A 4 17.04 -20.50 11.14
CA LYS A 4 17.87 -19.75 12.12
C LYS A 4 18.98 -18.92 11.47
N TRP A 5 19.32 -19.21 10.22
CA TRP A 5 20.34 -18.51 9.45
C TRP A 5 19.80 -17.23 8.77
N LEU A 6 18.48 -16.99 8.70
CA LEU A 6 17.93 -15.74 8.21
C LEU A 6 18.25 -14.58 9.16
N ARG A 7 18.44 -13.39 8.57
CA ARG A 7 18.62 -12.13 9.26
C ARG A 7 17.52 -11.15 8.84
N PRO A 8 17.29 -10.06 9.58
CA PRO A 8 16.09 -9.23 9.41
C PRO A 8 16.05 -8.38 8.15
N ASP A 9 17.19 -8.10 7.49
CA ASP A 9 17.18 -7.25 6.29
C ASP A 9 16.78 -8.07 5.05
N ALA A 10 15.72 -7.65 4.39
CA ALA A 10 15.23 -8.30 3.19
C ALA A 10 14.48 -7.31 2.29
N LYS A 11 14.51 -7.60 0.99
CA LYS A 11 13.73 -6.89 -0.03
C LYS A 11 13.05 -7.90 -0.93
N SER A 12 11.85 -7.57 -1.39
CA SER A 12 11.16 -8.36 -2.40
C SER A 12 10.55 -7.46 -3.47
N GLN A 13 10.50 -7.99 -4.68
CA GLN A 13 9.83 -7.36 -5.81
C GLN A 13 9.09 -8.44 -6.58
N VAL A 14 7.86 -8.15 -6.99
CA VAL A 14 7.05 -9.03 -7.84
C VAL A 14 6.56 -8.23 -9.03
N SER A 15 6.86 -8.70 -10.23
CA SER A 15 6.35 -8.12 -11.48
C SER A 15 5.20 -8.96 -12.00
N ILE A 16 4.08 -8.30 -12.30
CA ILE A 16 2.85 -8.95 -12.73
C ILE A 16 2.45 -8.41 -14.11
N GLU A 17 2.16 -9.31 -15.03
CA GLU A 17 1.54 -8.98 -16.31
C GLU A 17 0.04 -8.76 -16.12
N TYR A 18 -0.47 -7.66 -16.67
CA TYR A 18 -1.89 -7.35 -16.72
C TYR A 18 -2.39 -7.45 -18.17
N ILE A 19 -3.54 -8.08 -18.34
CA ILE A 19 -4.25 -8.15 -19.63
C ILE A 19 -5.66 -7.57 -19.39
N ASN A 20 -6.02 -6.53 -20.14
CA ASN A 20 -7.28 -5.79 -19.95
C ASN A 20 -7.51 -5.41 -18.49
N ASP A 21 -6.50 -4.80 -17.85
CA ASP A 21 -6.49 -4.36 -16.46
C ASP A 21 -6.68 -5.47 -15.40
N LYS A 22 -6.59 -6.72 -15.79
CA LYS A 22 -6.68 -7.88 -14.88
C LYS A 22 -5.31 -8.55 -14.73
N PRO A 23 -4.88 -8.89 -13.49
CA PRO A 23 -3.63 -9.59 -13.27
C PRO A 23 -3.69 -10.99 -13.94
N SER A 24 -2.73 -11.28 -14.80
CA SER A 24 -2.65 -12.52 -15.58
C SER A 24 -1.64 -13.50 -14.97
N LYS A 25 -0.38 -13.13 -14.95
CA LYS A 25 0.71 -13.98 -14.44
C LYS A 25 1.82 -13.17 -13.78
N VAL A 26 2.62 -13.82 -12.96
CA VAL A 26 3.87 -13.25 -12.43
C VAL A 26 4.97 -13.48 -13.45
N THR A 27 5.60 -12.40 -13.90
CA THR A 27 6.72 -12.47 -14.87
C THR A 27 8.06 -12.59 -14.16
N SER A 28 8.24 -11.93 -13.01
CA SER A 28 9.46 -12.08 -12.23
C SER A 28 9.22 -11.93 -10.72
N VAL A 29 10.04 -12.63 -9.93
CA VAL A 29 10.13 -12.51 -8.48
C VAL A 29 11.59 -12.29 -8.11
N VAL A 30 11.87 -11.19 -7.42
CA VAL A 30 13.21 -10.91 -6.87
C VAL A 30 13.11 -10.96 -5.36
N VAL A 31 13.98 -11.72 -4.71
CA VAL A 31 14.12 -11.74 -3.24
C VAL A 31 15.59 -11.57 -2.89
N SER A 32 15.90 -10.53 -2.14
CA SER A 32 17.20 -10.34 -1.51
C SER A 32 17.02 -10.48 -0.01
N THR A 33 17.71 -11.42 0.61
CA THR A 33 17.60 -11.67 2.06
C THR A 33 18.96 -11.79 2.71
N GLN A 34 19.14 -11.08 3.80
CA GLN A 34 20.32 -11.18 4.66
C GLN A 34 20.36 -12.55 5.34
N HIS A 35 21.56 -13.12 5.44
CA HIS A 35 21.75 -14.46 5.98
C HIS A 35 23.07 -14.63 6.75
N ALA A 36 23.18 -15.66 7.54
CA ALA A 36 24.41 -16.03 8.20
C ALA A 36 25.53 -16.44 7.21
N ALA A 37 26.78 -16.26 7.59
CA ALA A 37 27.92 -16.49 6.70
C ALA A 37 28.13 -17.96 6.31
N ASP A 38 27.65 -18.89 7.12
CA ASP A 38 27.85 -20.35 6.99
C ASP A 38 26.80 -21.06 6.13
N VAL A 39 25.73 -20.38 5.71
CA VAL A 39 24.69 -20.99 4.87
C VAL A 39 25.03 -20.92 3.39
N SER A 40 24.75 -22.00 2.63
CA SER A 40 24.97 -22.03 1.20
C SER A 40 23.89 -21.30 0.40
N ASN A 41 24.26 -20.71 -0.74
CA ASN A 41 23.29 -20.08 -1.67
C ASN A 41 22.22 -21.08 -2.15
N LYS A 42 22.58 -22.36 -2.27
CA LYS A 42 21.63 -23.41 -2.64
C LYS A 42 20.56 -23.58 -1.56
N THR A 43 20.95 -23.66 -0.28
CA THR A 43 20.03 -23.75 0.85
C THR A 43 19.09 -22.55 0.91
N ILE A 44 19.62 -21.34 0.73
CA ILE A 44 18.83 -20.11 0.71
C ILE A 44 17.79 -20.16 -0.42
N ARG A 45 18.22 -20.50 -1.62
CA ARG A 45 17.35 -20.56 -2.80
C ARG A 45 16.24 -21.59 -2.63
N ASP A 46 16.58 -22.80 -2.22
CA ASP A 46 15.61 -23.88 -2.00
C ASP A 46 14.57 -23.50 -0.93
N PHE A 47 15.02 -22.91 0.15
CA PHE A 47 14.13 -22.47 1.24
C PHE A 47 13.19 -21.35 0.80
N ILE A 48 13.73 -20.27 0.22
CA ILE A 48 12.93 -19.11 -0.21
C ILE A 48 11.92 -19.53 -1.28
N THR A 49 12.30 -20.36 -2.23
CA THR A 49 11.38 -20.85 -3.25
C THR A 49 10.26 -21.68 -2.62
N LYS A 50 10.59 -22.67 -1.79
CA LYS A 50 9.60 -23.61 -1.25
C LYS A 50 8.77 -23.04 -0.10
N GLN A 51 9.38 -22.22 0.78
CA GLN A 51 8.72 -21.79 2.00
C GLN A 51 8.15 -20.38 1.92
N VAL A 52 8.55 -19.58 0.92
CA VAL A 52 8.07 -18.21 0.73
C VAL A 52 7.32 -18.10 -0.60
N ILE A 53 8.02 -18.16 -1.73
CA ILE A 53 7.43 -17.87 -3.04
C ILE A 53 6.23 -18.78 -3.34
N ASN A 54 6.40 -20.09 -3.23
CA ASN A 54 5.34 -21.08 -3.51
C ASN A 54 4.17 -21.06 -2.52
N LYS A 55 4.32 -20.39 -1.38
CA LYS A 55 3.24 -20.25 -0.38
C LYS A 55 2.49 -18.94 -0.50
N VAL A 56 3.18 -17.88 -0.90
CA VAL A 56 2.62 -16.54 -0.98
C VAL A 56 1.98 -16.29 -2.35
N ILE A 57 2.62 -16.73 -3.43
CA ILE A 57 2.12 -16.51 -4.78
C ILE A 57 1.18 -17.65 -5.17
N PRO A 58 -0.06 -17.36 -5.60
CA PRO A 58 -0.98 -18.37 -6.08
C PRO A 58 -0.38 -19.18 -7.23
N LYS A 59 -0.45 -20.51 -7.17
CA LYS A 59 0.14 -21.40 -8.18
C LYS A 59 -0.31 -21.08 -9.61
N ARG A 60 -1.55 -20.64 -9.81
CA ARG A 60 -2.09 -20.25 -11.13
C ARG A 60 -1.37 -19.05 -11.75
N MET A 61 -0.67 -18.24 -10.94
CA MET A 61 0.07 -17.06 -11.40
C MET A 61 1.55 -17.36 -11.70
N LEU A 62 2.07 -18.48 -11.26
CA LEU A 62 3.44 -18.92 -11.55
C LEU A 62 3.43 -19.79 -12.82
N THR A 63 4.26 -19.45 -13.79
CA THR A 63 4.45 -20.20 -15.03
C THR A 63 5.87 -20.72 -15.13
N ARG A 64 6.18 -21.54 -16.14
CA ARG A 64 7.55 -22.00 -16.41
C ARG A 64 8.49 -20.86 -16.76
N ASP A 65 7.94 -19.78 -17.31
CA ASP A 65 8.68 -18.60 -17.75
C ASP A 65 8.86 -17.57 -16.62
N THR A 66 8.26 -17.79 -15.44
CA THR A 66 8.44 -16.89 -14.30
C THR A 66 9.90 -16.88 -13.86
N GLN A 67 10.54 -15.72 -13.98
CA GLN A 67 11.93 -15.53 -13.56
C GLN A 67 12.01 -15.42 -12.02
N ILE A 68 12.74 -16.31 -11.37
CA ILE A 68 12.95 -16.27 -9.91
C ILE A 68 14.42 -15.95 -9.63
N LEU A 69 14.65 -14.76 -9.04
CA LEU A 69 15.96 -14.24 -8.67
C LEU A 69 16.08 -14.16 -7.15
N ILE A 70 16.94 -14.97 -6.57
CA ILE A 70 17.18 -15.00 -5.12
C ILE A 70 18.63 -14.67 -4.85
N ASN A 71 18.89 -13.57 -4.11
CA ASN A 71 20.22 -13.00 -3.88
C ASN A 71 21.04 -12.92 -5.18
N PRO A 72 20.55 -12.25 -6.24
CA PRO A 72 21.21 -12.27 -7.54
C PRO A 72 22.62 -11.66 -7.53
N THR A 73 22.93 -10.79 -6.57
CA THR A 73 24.27 -10.22 -6.38
C THR A 73 25.21 -11.12 -5.59
N GLY A 74 24.75 -12.31 -5.18
CA GLY A 74 25.54 -13.27 -4.44
C GLY A 74 25.23 -13.28 -2.94
N ARG A 75 26.25 -13.11 -2.10
CA ARG A 75 26.10 -13.21 -0.64
C ARG A 75 25.61 -11.89 -0.05
N PHE A 76 24.68 -12.01 0.91
CA PHE A 76 24.12 -10.88 1.64
C PHE A 76 24.26 -11.13 3.16
N VAL A 77 25.50 -11.06 3.65
CA VAL A 77 25.84 -11.31 5.05
C VAL A 77 25.79 -10.01 5.87
N VAL A 78 26.35 -8.94 5.34
CA VAL A 78 26.27 -7.61 5.98
C VAL A 78 25.00 -6.90 5.53
N GLY A 79 24.18 -6.46 6.47
CA GLY A 79 22.91 -5.79 6.20
C GLY A 79 22.35 -5.14 7.46
N GLY A 80 21.13 -4.60 7.37
CA GLY A 80 20.53 -3.81 8.43
C GLY A 80 21.31 -2.53 8.70
N PRO A 81 21.27 -1.98 9.94
CA PRO A 81 21.94 -0.72 10.27
C PRO A 81 23.46 -0.72 10.04
N GLN A 82 24.09 -1.89 10.07
CA GLN A 82 25.53 -2.02 9.79
C GLN A 82 25.83 -1.80 8.29
N GLY A 83 24.94 -2.24 7.40
CA GLY A 83 25.10 -2.04 5.96
C GLY A 83 24.60 -0.68 5.49
N ASP A 84 23.47 -0.24 6.03
CA ASP A 84 22.83 1.05 5.74
C ASP A 84 21.94 1.42 6.92
N SER A 85 22.27 2.50 7.61
CA SER A 85 21.48 2.96 8.78
C SER A 85 20.06 3.37 8.41
N GLY A 86 19.81 3.71 7.15
CA GLY A 86 18.50 4.10 6.67
C GLY A 86 18.02 5.45 7.17
N LEU A 87 16.94 5.93 6.59
CA LEU A 87 16.20 7.11 7.03
C LEU A 87 14.70 6.85 6.90
N THR A 88 13.90 7.34 7.85
CA THR A 88 12.44 7.28 7.73
C THR A 88 11.95 8.09 6.52
N GLY A 89 10.87 7.65 5.89
CA GLY A 89 10.26 8.36 4.77
C GLY A 89 11.01 8.28 3.44
N ARG A 90 12.01 7.40 3.31
CA ARG A 90 12.73 7.15 2.03
C ARG A 90 12.27 5.88 1.30
N LYS A 91 11.18 5.28 1.73
CA LYS A 91 10.53 4.13 1.09
C LYS A 91 9.03 4.36 0.89
N ILE A 92 8.68 5.61 0.49
CA ILE A 92 7.28 6.07 0.39
C ILE A 92 6.43 5.25 -0.58
N ILE A 93 7.02 4.69 -1.60
CA ILE A 93 6.32 3.83 -2.57
C ILE A 93 6.05 2.44 -1.95
N VAL A 94 6.97 1.90 -1.17
CA VAL A 94 6.76 0.65 -0.40
C VAL A 94 5.72 0.87 0.70
N ASP A 95 5.72 2.05 1.32
CA ASP A 95 4.75 2.42 2.37
C ASP A 95 3.31 2.47 1.84
N THR A 96 3.11 2.62 0.55
CA THR A 96 1.81 2.81 -0.10
C THR A 96 1.41 1.66 -1.02
N TYR A 97 1.60 1.79 -2.34
CA TYR A 97 1.06 0.86 -3.34
C TYR A 97 2.13 0.13 -4.17
N GLY A 98 3.40 0.24 -3.81
CA GLY A 98 4.48 -0.46 -4.50
C GLY A 98 4.68 -0.06 -5.97
N GLY A 99 4.24 1.14 -6.35
CA GLY A 99 4.30 1.64 -7.73
C GLY A 99 3.03 1.40 -8.57
N MET A 100 2.03 0.71 -8.02
CA MET A 100 0.75 0.49 -8.73
C MET A 100 -0.14 1.75 -8.76
N GLY A 101 -0.11 2.58 -7.72
CA GLY A 101 -0.81 3.86 -7.64
C GLY A 101 0.15 5.05 -7.73
N ARG A 102 -0.37 6.22 -8.11
CA ARG A 102 0.38 7.49 -8.09
C ARG A 102 0.68 7.90 -6.65
N HIS A 103 1.66 8.77 -6.47
CA HIS A 103 2.09 9.24 -5.15
C HIS A 103 2.39 10.73 -5.19
N GLY A 104 1.93 11.48 -4.17
CA GLY A 104 2.18 12.92 -4.07
C GLY A 104 3.56 13.30 -3.54
N GLY A 105 4.38 12.33 -3.07
CA GLY A 105 5.75 12.55 -2.60
C GLY A 105 5.88 12.70 -1.08
N GLY A 106 4.77 12.82 -0.33
CA GLY A 106 4.77 12.99 1.11
C GLY A 106 5.11 11.71 1.87
N ALA A 107 6.06 11.77 2.81
CA ALA A 107 6.33 10.69 3.74
C ALA A 107 5.29 10.67 4.88
N PHE A 108 5.03 9.47 5.43
CA PHE A 108 4.07 9.27 6.53
C PHE A 108 4.74 9.21 7.89
N SER A 109 5.53 8.18 8.12
CA SER A 109 6.22 7.97 9.40
C SER A 109 7.15 9.12 9.74
N GLY A 110 7.16 9.53 11.02
CA GLY A 110 7.86 10.73 11.49
C GLY A 110 7.00 12.00 11.49
N LYS A 111 5.83 11.98 10.84
CA LYS A 111 4.85 13.09 10.86
C LYS A 111 3.68 12.75 11.78
N ASP A 112 3.24 13.72 12.58
CA ASP A 112 1.97 13.62 13.30
C ASP A 112 0.76 13.76 12.34
N PRO A 113 -0.45 13.40 12.75
CA PRO A 113 -1.62 13.40 11.87
C PRO A 113 -2.15 14.78 11.46
N SER A 114 -1.59 15.87 11.99
CA SER A 114 -1.92 17.23 11.51
C SER A 114 -1.35 17.49 10.11
N LYS A 115 -0.35 16.74 9.69
CA LYS A 115 0.30 16.84 8.38
C LYS A 115 -0.52 16.11 7.33
N VAL A 116 -1.01 16.84 6.35
CA VAL A 116 -1.86 16.32 5.27
C VAL A 116 -1.16 15.27 4.40
N ASP A 117 0.16 15.32 4.27
CA ASP A 117 0.94 14.27 3.62
C ASP A 117 0.58 12.88 4.15
N ARG A 118 0.33 12.76 5.46
CA ARG A 118 -0.07 11.52 6.10
C ARG A 118 -1.59 11.39 6.17
N SER A 119 -2.29 12.34 6.78
CA SER A 119 -3.72 12.23 7.05
C SER A 119 -4.57 12.25 5.79
N ALA A 120 -4.25 13.09 4.79
CA ALA A 120 -5.00 13.10 3.54
C ALA A 120 -4.73 11.85 2.69
N ALA A 121 -3.52 11.30 2.70
CA ALA A 121 -3.25 10.03 2.03
C ALA A 121 -4.05 8.86 2.66
N TYR A 122 -4.19 8.82 3.98
CA TYR A 122 -5.05 7.85 4.66
C TYR A 122 -6.53 8.08 4.32
N MET A 123 -6.94 9.34 4.24
CA MET A 123 -8.31 9.68 3.83
C MET A 123 -8.58 9.27 2.38
N GLY A 124 -7.65 9.49 1.47
CA GLY A 124 -7.74 9.03 0.08
C GLY A 124 -7.92 7.52 -0.02
N ARG A 125 -7.14 6.76 0.77
CA ARG A 125 -7.30 5.31 0.88
C ARG A 125 -8.70 4.92 1.35
N TYR A 126 -9.19 5.58 2.40
CA TYR A 126 -10.51 5.33 2.96
C TYR A 126 -11.62 5.62 1.94
N VAL A 127 -11.56 6.75 1.25
CA VAL A 127 -12.54 7.14 0.23
C VAL A 127 -12.53 6.17 -0.94
N ALA A 128 -11.36 5.90 -1.54
CA ALA A 128 -11.23 5.01 -2.68
C ALA A 128 -11.76 3.60 -2.38
N LYS A 129 -11.46 3.05 -1.19
CA LYS A 129 -12.01 1.76 -0.77
C LYS A 129 -13.54 1.77 -0.65
N ASN A 130 -14.13 2.84 -0.13
CA ASN A 130 -15.58 2.93 -0.01
C ASN A 130 -16.27 3.09 -1.37
N ILE A 131 -15.66 3.80 -2.34
CA ILE A 131 -16.15 3.90 -3.72
C ILE A 131 -16.21 2.52 -4.37
N VAL A 132 -15.11 1.77 -4.31
CA VAL A 132 -15.03 0.42 -4.88
C VAL A 132 -15.99 -0.54 -4.17
N ALA A 133 -16.04 -0.52 -2.85
CA ALA A 133 -16.97 -1.35 -2.06
C ALA A 133 -18.45 -0.99 -2.29
N ALA A 134 -18.76 0.25 -2.65
CA ALA A 134 -20.10 0.68 -3.06
C ALA A 134 -20.49 0.18 -4.46
N GLY A 135 -19.57 -0.37 -5.23
CA GLY A 135 -19.79 -0.80 -6.61
C GLY A 135 -19.87 0.38 -7.59
N LEU A 136 -19.39 1.56 -7.20
CA LEU A 136 -19.39 2.74 -8.07
C LEU A 136 -18.26 2.71 -9.10
N ALA A 137 -17.18 1.97 -8.82
CA ALA A 137 -16.08 1.69 -9.74
C ALA A 137 -15.40 0.37 -9.35
N THR A 138 -14.65 -0.24 -10.27
CA THR A 138 -13.80 -1.41 -9.96
C THR A 138 -12.37 -0.99 -9.58
N ARG A 139 -11.97 0.22 -9.96
CA ARG A 139 -10.69 0.85 -9.64
C ARG A 139 -10.92 2.34 -9.39
N CYS A 140 -10.20 2.92 -8.43
CA CYS A 140 -10.36 4.32 -8.10
C CYS A 140 -9.09 4.92 -7.50
N GLU A 141 -8.78 6.14 -7.88
CA GLU A 141 -7.73 6.98 -7.31
C GLU A 141 -8.31 8.33 -6.90
N ILE A 142 -7.85 8.85 -5.76
CA ILE A 142 -8.25 10.17 -5.26
C ILE A 142 -7.02 11.05 -5.19
N GLN A 143 -7.10 12.24 -5.76
CA GLN A 143 -6.07 13.26 -5.65
C GLN A 143 -6.59 14.45 -4.84
N PHE A 144 -5.79 14.92 -3.89
CA PHE A 144 -6.03 16.13 -3.12
C PHE A 144 -4.95 17.17 -3.39
N ALA A 145 -5.34 18.42 -3.48
CA ALA A 145 -4.42 19.55 -3.45
C ALA A 145 -4.79 20.48 -2.28
N TYR A 146 -3.81 20.82 -1.45
CA TYR A 146 -3.97 21.75 -0.33
C TYR A 146 -3.07 22.97 -0.49
N ALA A 147 -3.54 24.11 -0.02
CA ALA A 147 -2.73 25.32 0.15
C ALA A 147 -2.42 25.52 1.63
N ILE A 148 -1.15 25.84 1.94
CA ILE A 148 -0.74 26.13 3.32
C ILE A 148 -1.53 27.34 3.86
N GLY A 149 -2.08 27.20 5.07
CA GLY A 149 -2.88 28.23 5.71
C GLY A 149 -4.35 28.25 5.28
N TYR A 150 -4.78 27.37 4.37
CA TYR A 150 -6.16 27.22 3.96
C TYR A 150 -6.72 25.86 4.36
N PRO A 151 -7.84 25.79 5.10
CA PRO A 151 -8.30 24.53 5.71
C PRO A 151 -9.00 23.58 4.74
N ASP A 152 -9.58 24.09 3.66
CA ASP A 152 -10.22 23.25 2.65
C ASP A 152 -9.21 22.84 1.58
N PRO A 153 -9.34 21.65 0.97
CA PRO A 153 -8.57 21.35 -0.22
C PRO A 153 -8.94 22.31 -1.35
N VAL A 154 -7.95 22.78 -2.09
CA VAL A 154 -8.20 23.61 -3.30
C VAL A 154 -8.68 22.76 -4.47
N SER A 155 -8.47 21.45 -4.42
CA SER A 155 -8.98 20.50 -5.40
C SER A 155 -9.12 19.11 -4.79
N VAL A 156 -10.20 18.41 -5.17
CA VAL A 156 -10.42 16.99 -4.95
C VAL A 156 -10.80 16.37 -6.29
N CYS A 157 -9.99 15.45 -6.78
CA CYS A 157 -10.21 14.77 -8.05
C CYS A 157 -10.40 13.27 -7.81
N VAL A 158 -11.42 12.70 -8.44
CA VAL A 158 -11.68 11.26 -8.49
C VAL A 158 -11.39 10.77 -9.89
N ASP A 159 -10.57 9.73 -10.03
CA ASP A 159 -10.28 9.05 -11.29
C ASP A 159 -10.65 7.58 -11.14
N THR A 160 -11.65 7.13 -11.88
CA THR A 160 -12.09 5.73 -11.89
C THR A 160 -11.44 4.92 -13.01
N PHE A 161 -10.55 5.52 -13.78
CA PHE A 161 -9.87 4.87 -14.92
C PHE A 161 -10.88 4.30 -15.94
N GLY A 162 -12.03 4.97 -16.12
CA GLY A 162 -13.10 4.53 -17.01
C GLY A 162 -13.89 3.32 -16.50
N THR A 163 -13.71 2.90 -15.24
CA THR A 163 -14.45 1.78 -14.64
C THR A 163 -15.67 2.22 -13.83
N GLY A 164 -15.96 3.51 -13.80
CA GLY A 164 -17.08 4.08 -13.06
C GLY A 164 -18.44 3.62 -13.60
N SER A 165 -19.38 3.34 -12.70
CA SER A 165 -20.80 3.13 -13.05
C SER A 165 -21.55 4.44 -13.36
N LEU A 166 -20.92 5.57 -12.98
CA LEU A 166 -21.32 6.94 -13.22
C LEU A 166 -20.08 7.72 -13.69
N SER A 167 -20.26 8.99 -14.11
CA SER A 167 -19.11 9.84 -14.43
C SER A 167 -18.25 10.11 -13.20
N ASP A 168 -16.95 10.36 -13.41
CA ASP A 168 -16.02 10.72 -12.33
C ASP A 168 -16.48 11.98 -11.58
N GLU A 169 -17.12 12.92 -12.28
CA GLU A 169 -17.70 14.13 -11.72
C GLU A 169 -18.84 13.80 -10.73
N GLN A 170 -19.81 12.97 -11.15
CA GLN A 170 -20.92 12.53 -10.28
C GLN A 170 -20.43 11.79 -9.03
N ILE A 171 -19.41 10.93 -9.20
CA ILE A 171 -18.79 10.24 -8.06
C ILE A 171 -18.05 11.23 -7.17
N SER A 172 -17.36 12.22 -7.72
CA SER A 172 -16.67 13.27 -6.97
C SER A 172 -17.64 14.10 -6.14
N ASP A 173 -18.80 14.48 -6.70
CA ASP A 173 -19.84 15.21 -5.98
C ASP A 173 -20.40 14.42 -4.81
N ALA A 174 -20.68 13.13 -5.01
CA ALA A 174 -21.11 12.25 -3.94
C ALA A 174 -20.03 12.09 -2.84
N VAL A 175 -18.77 12.01 -3.22
CA VAL A 175 -17.63 11.96 -2.29
C VAL A 175 -17.58 13.23 -1.45
N GLN A 176 -17.73 14.41 -2.04
CA GLN A 176 -17.70 15.68 -1.31
C GLN A 176 -18.91 15.87 -0.38
N GLN A 177 -20.04 15.24 -0.68
CA GLN A 177 -21.21 15.23 0.22
C GLN A 177 -21.02 14.30 1.43
N VAL A 178 -20.34 13.17 1.25
CA VAL A 178 -20.22 12.11 2.27
C VAL A 178 -19.01 12.30 3.18
N PHE A 179 -17.93 12.89 2.66
CA PHE A 179 -16.66 13.01 3.37
C PHE A 179 -16.27 14.48 3.55
N SER A 180 -15.60 14.78 4.64
CA SER A 180 -14.99 16.09 4.87
C SER A 180 -13.47 15.97 4.79
N PHE A 181 -12.87 16.84 3.98
CA PHE A 181 -11.45 16.83 3.69
C PHE A 181 -10.65 17.90 4.45
N LYS A 182 -11.29 18.66 5.35
CA LYS A 182 -10.56 19.55 6.26
C LYS A 182 -9.64 18.72 7.16
N PRO A 183 -8.36 19.08 7.35
CA PRO A 183 -7.40 18.28 8.13
C PRO A 183 -7.91 17.86 9.51
N ALA A 184 -8.51 18.78 10.26
CA ALA A 184 -9.09 18.48 11.58
C ALA A 184 -10.23 17.43 11.50
N ASN A 185 -11.05 17.49 10.45
CA ASN A 185 -12.14 16.54 10.25
C ASN A 185 -11.63 15.16 9.80
N ILE A 186 -10.57 15.12 8.99
CA ILE A 186 -9.89 13.85 8.63
C ILE A 186 -9.39 13.16 9.91
N VAL A 187 -8.64 13.90 10.74
CA VAL A 187 -8.12 13.41 12.02
C VAL A 187 -9.24 12.84 12.90
N LYS A 188 -10.37 13.54 12.98
CA LYS A 188 -11.55 13.10 13.75
C LYS A 188 -12.22 11.87 13.12
N GLN A 189 -12.48 11.87 11.81
CA GLN A 189 -13.16 10.78 11.09
C GLN A 189 -12.38 9.47 11.18
N LEU A 190 -11.07 9.53 10.99
CA LEU A 190 -10.19 8.37 11.03
C LEU A 190 -9.64 8.09 12.44
N LYS A 191 -9.99 8.90 13.46
CA LYS A 191 -9.57 8.76 14.86
C LYS A 191 -8.04 8.67 15.01
N LEU A 192 -7.31 9.57 14.34
CA LEU A 192 -5.86 9.50 14.17
C LEU A 192 -5.05 9.95 15.40
N LEU A 193 -5.65 10.49 16.47
CA LEU A 193 -4.93 10.90 17.68
C LEU A 193 -4.66 9.75 18.67
N ARG A 194 -5.06 8.53 18.33
CA ARG A 194 -4.83 7.33 19.15
C ARG A 194 -3.42 6.77 18.93
N PRO A 195 -2.88 5.97 19.85
CA PRO A 195 -1.58 5.32 19.72
C PRO A 195 -1.66 4.09 18.79
N ILE A 196 -1.90 4.30 17.49
CA ILE A 196 -2.17 3.26 16.48
C ILE A 196 -1.00 3.03 15.53
N TYR A 197 0.06 3.84 15.59
CA TYR A 197 1.09 3.91 14.56
C TYR A 197 2.14 2.81 14.62
N SER A 198 2.22 2.05 15.71
CA SER A 198 3.04 0.83 15.78
C SER A 198 2.72 -0.15 14.66
N GLU A 199 1.44 -0.25 14.29
CA GLU A 199 0.97 -1.15 13.22
C GLU A 199 1.42 -0.71 11.81
N THR A 200 1.95 0.50 11.67
CA THR A 200 2.41 1.04 10.39
C THR A 200 3.94 1.04 10.23
N THR A 201 4.68 0.47 11.19
CA THR A 201 6.15 0.51 11.20
C THR A 201 6.82 -0.47 10.24
N ASN A 202 6.09 -1.45 9.73
CA ASN A 202 6.56 -2.44 8.77
C ASN A 202 5.47 -2.82 7.76
N TYR A 203 5.89 -3.37 6.62
CA TYR A 203 5.01 -3.89 5.55
C TYR A 203 3.98 -2.88 5.01
N GLY A 204 4.34 -1.60 4.98
CA GLY A 204 3.51 -0.52 4.46
C GLY A 204 2.37 -0.09 5.38
N HIS A 205 1.60 0.90 4.93
CA HIS A 205 0.51 1.51 5.69
C HIS A 205 -0.87 1.07 5.23
N PHE A 206 -0.98 0.44 4.05
CA PHE A 206 -2.24 0.07 3.42
C PHE A 206 -2.41 -1.44 3.27
N GLY A 207 -3.65 -1.90 3.14
CA GLY A 207 -3.99 -3.30 2.92
C GLY A 207 -4.01 -4.17 4.18
N LYS A 208 -3.83 -3.61 5.37
CA LYS A 208 -3.89 -4.31 6.65
C LYS A 208 -5.33 -4.31 7.15
N VAL A 209 -6.02 -5.43 7.03
CA VAL A 209 -7.46 -5.54 7.30
C VAL A 209 -7.80 -6.39 8.53
N ASP A 210 -6.80 -6.93 9.21
CA ASP A 210 -6.98 -7.82 10.36
C ASP A 210 -7.45 -7.05 11.61
N ASP A 211 -7.10 -5.76 11.74
CA ASP A 211 -7.56 -4.87 12.81
C ASP A 211 -8.06 -3.53 12.27
N LEU A 212 -9.32 -3.49 11.89
CA LEU A 212 -9.98 -2.30 11.37
C LEU A 212 -10.27 -1.23 12.45
N GLU A 213 -10.21 -1.58 13.72
CA GLU A 213 -10.38 -0.58 14.78
C GLU A 213 -9.10 0.26 14.94
N THR A 214 -7.95 -0.31 14.68
CA THR A 214 -6.66 0.40 14.66
C THR A 214 -6.43 1.04 13.28
N ILE A 215 -6.54 0.27 12.21
CA ILE A 215 -6.28 0.72 10.81
C ILE A 215 -7.60 1.23 10.19
N THR A 216 -8.08 2.36 10.68
CA THR A 216 -9.41 2.90 10.36
C THR A 216 -9.60 3.29 8.90
N TRP A 217 -8.54 3.64 8.19
CA TRP A 217 -8.59 3.98 6.77
C TRP A 217 -8.84 2.78 5.84
N GLU A 218 -8.83 1.57 6.39
CA GLU A 218 -9.23 0.37 5.64
C GLU A 218 -10.73 0.02 5.81
N LYS A 219 -11.49 0.75 6.65
CA LYS A 219 -12.94 0.54 6.83
C LYS A 219 -13.73 0.86 5.56
N ILE A 220 -14.83 0.12 5.36
CA ILE A 220 -15.78 0.31 4.24
C ILE A 220 -17.18 0.70 4.73
N ASN A 221 -17.27 1.47 5.81
CA ASN A 221 -18.51 1.80 6.52
C ASN A 221 -19.27 3.02 5.94
N LYS A 222 -18.84 3.57 4.79
CA LYS A 222 -19.51 4.67 4.08
C LYS A 222 -20.26 4.23 2.81
N VAL A 223 -20.27 2.95 2.51
CA VAL A 223 -20.94 2.36 1.32
C VAL A 223 -22.40 2.81 1.19
N THR A 224 -23.19 2.70 2.26
CA THR A 224 -24.60 3.09 2.23
C THR A 224 -24.79 4.59 2.00
N ALA A 225 -23.93 5.43 2.60
CA ALA A 225 -23.98 6.87 2.41
C ALA A 225 -23.65 7.26 0.97
N LEU A 226 -22.59 6.69 0.39
CA LEU A 226 -22.23 6.91 -1.02
C LEU A 226 -23.35 6.48 -1.97
N LYS A 227 -23.94 5.29 -1.77
CA LYS A 227 -25.08 4.83 -2.59
C LYS A 227 -26.30 5.72 -2.52
N ARG A 228 -26.49 6.46 -1.42
CA ARG A 228 -27.57 7.46 -1.29
C ARG A 228 -27.22 8.77 -1.98
N ALA A 229 -25.98 9.19 -1.91
CA ALA A 229 -25.53 10.47 -2.46
C ALA A 229 -25.48 10.49 -4.00
N VAL A 230 -25.43 9.33 -4.66
CA VAL A 230 -25.45 9.19 -6.13
C VAL A 230 -26.86 8.95 -6.70
N LYS A 231 -27.90 8.90 -5.88
CA LYS A 231 -29.30 8.81 -6.28
C LYS A 231 -29.90 10.18 -6.53
#